data_2eab91f3e36b3e423344c956011d531d
#
_entry.id   2eab91f3e36b3e423344c956011d531d
#
_cell.length_a   1.000
_cell.length_b   1.000
_cell.length_c   1.000
_cell.angle_alpha   90.00
_cell.angle_beta   90.00
_cell.angle_gamma   90.00
#
_symmetry.space_group_name_H-M   'P 1'
#
loop_
_entity.id
_entity.type
_entity.pdbx_description
1 polymer ?
#
loop_
_entity_poly.entity_id
_entity_poly.type
_entity_poly.pdbx_seq_one_letter_code
_entity_poly.pdbx_strand_id
1 'polypeptide(L)'
;MAPQQPAQVDEWWWANPQLKQQLLSDPFAVLADRGINVPPDLPLSIVHEFARVAFLLWVEGKVLPLDQFYIDPSDEGLLFGRGAWESTRTIGGVPWLWPLHIDRLRYTANLLSIEVAPERLPDSKQVTEYVRGLTGQDVVIRLNVTAGRPGKTGIVWMSAWLRPAPVSSVRLRTCQSPVQKGQAYLTLKTFHYATRLRIGQQAAQSGFDTALLLDAEGNLLEASHANIFVRLPDGWATPKADGGFLPGTVRQYLLERSPLPIREQTIPQALLSEVQEAFVTNSNVGIVPVTQIDKQTLPIGSDTQNLSRWLEPPSAGGTQYFLNLRATPR
;
A
#
# COMPACT_ATOMS: atom_id res chain seq x y z
N MET A 1 15.33 29.34 13.81
CA MET A 1 15.42 29.39 12.33
C MET A 1 14.29 28.53 11.80
N ALA A 2 13.29 29.16 11.16
CA ALA A 2 12.21 28.45 10.51
C ALA A 2 12.78 27.66 9.31
N PRO A 3 12.31 26.43 9.03
CA PRO A 3 12.76 25.70 7.85
C PRO A 3 12.27 26.47 6.61
N GLN A 4 13.20 26.84 5.74
CA GLN A 4 12.89 27.42 4.44
C GLN A 4 12.02 26.42 3.66
N GLN A 5 10.82 26.82 3.30
CA GLN A 5 9.96 26.13 2.36
C GLN A 5 10.65 26.05 1.00
N PRO A 6 10.60 24.94 0.28
CA PRO A 6 11.06 24.88 -1.09
C PRO A 6 10.15 25.75 -1.96
N ALA A 7 10.65 26.88 -2.40
CA ALA A 7 9.94 27.90 -3.18
C ALA A 7 9.33 27.38 -4.51
N GLN A 8 9.75 26.22 -4.99
CA GLN A 8 9.31 25.68 -6.29
C GLN A 8 7.94 25.00 -6.29
N VAL A 9 7.41 24.52 -5.14
CA VAL A 9 6.11 23.82 -5.08
C VAL A 9 4.95 24.81 -5.12
N ASP A 10 5.14 26.00 -4.56
CA ASP A 10 4.09 27.02 -4.52
C ASP A 10 3.78 27.67 -5.88
N GLU A 11 4.77 27.74 -6.79
CA GLU A 11 4.56 28.29 -8.13
C GLU A 11 3.76 27.34 -9.03
N TRP A 12 3.88 26.03 -8.88
CA TRP A 12 3.25 25.04 -9.76
C TRP A 12 1.79 24.76 -9.41
N TRP A 13 1.47 24.81 -8.14
CA TRP A 13 0.13 24.64 -7.60
C TRP A 13 -0.87 25.66 -8.17
N TRP A 14 -0.37 26.85 -8.47
CA TRP A 14 -1.16 27.93 -9.02
C TRP A 14 -1.09 28.05 -10.55
N ALA A 15 -0.52 27.08 -11.24
CA ALA A 15 -0.35 27.10 -12.70
C ALA A 15 -1.67 26.89 -13.47
N ASN A 16 -2.68 26.23 -12.85
CA ASN A 16 -4.02 26.11 -13.44
C ASN A 16 -4.96 27.20 -12.92
N PRO A 17 -5.30 28.23 -13.74
CA PRO A 17 -6.13 29.34 -13.30
C PRO A 17 -7.54 28.92 -12.88
N GLN A 18 -8.13 27.91 -13.54
CA GLN A 18 -9.49 27.45 -13.23
C GLN A 18 -9.52 26.68 -11.91
N LEU A 19 -8.63 25.74 -11.71
CA LEU A 19 -8.50 25.00 -10.46
C LEU A 19 -8.17 25.94 -9.30
N LYS A 20 -7.27 26.91 -9.52
CA LYS A 20 -6.96 27.97 -8.55
C LYS A 20 -8.21 28.74 -8.16
N GLN A 21 -9.00 29.17 -9.14
CA GLN A 21 -10.23 29.91 -8.89
C GLN A 21 -11.25 29.07 -8.12
N GLN A 22 -11.44 27.81 -8.49
CA GLN A 22 -12.32 26.87 -7.79
C GLN A 22 -11.89 26.64 -6.34
N LEU A 23 -10.61 26.39 -6.10
CA LEU A 23 -10.06 26.21 -4.75
C LEU A 23 -10.10 27.46 -3.89
N LEU A 24 -10.02 28.66 -4.50
CA LEU A 24 -10.21 29.93 -3.78
C LEU A 24 -11.68 30.21 -3.47
N SER A 25 -12.60 29.77 -4.34
CA SER A 25 -14.04 30.02 -4.18
C SER A 25 -14.71 28.96 -3.29
N ASP A 26 -14.39 27.68 -3.49
CA ASP A 26 -14.96 26.57 -2.71
C ASP A 26 -14.00 25.38 -2.64
N PRO A 27 -12.95 25.43 -1.78
CA PRO A 27 -12.00 24.34 -1.63
C PRO A 27 -12.64 23.07 -1.08
N PHE A 28 -13.71 23.17 -0.30
CA PHE A 28 -14.39 22.03 0.27
C PHE A 28 -15.13 21.21 -0.79
N ALA A 29 -15.85 21.84 -1.71
CA ALA A 29 -16.51 21.17 -2.81
C ALA A 29 -15.49 20.47 -3.74
N VAL A 30 -14.40 21.13 -4.08
CA VAL A 30 -13.32 20.58 -4.93
C VAL A 30 -12.68 19.35 -4.30
N LEU A 31 -12.49 19.32 -2.98
CA LEU A 31 -11.95 18.17 -2.26
C LEU A 31 -12.99 17.04 -2.12
N ALA A 32 -14.26 17.39 -1.88
CA ALA A 32 -15.35 16.42 -1.78
C ALA A 32 -15.56 15.65 -3.10
N ASP A 33 -15.46 16.31 -4.24
CA ASP A 33 -15.50 15.68 -5.59
C ASP A 33 -14.40 14.61 -5.77
N ARG A 34 -13.33 14.72 -4.98
CA ARG A 34 -12.23 13.74 -4.92
C ARG A 34 -12.38 12.72 -3.80
N GLY A 35 -13.53 12.67 -3.14
CA GLY A 35 -13.77 11.77 -2.02
C GLY A 35 -13.06 12.17 -0.73
N ILE A 36 -12.51 13.39 -0.65
CA ILE A 36 -11.85 13.93 0.54
C ILE A 36 -12.86 14.79 1.30
N ASN A 37 -13.46 14.22 2.34
CA ASN A 37 -14.34 14.96 3.25
C ASN A 37 -13.50 15.71 4.28
N VAL A 38 -13.49 17.02 4.14
CA VAL A 38 -12.80 17.95 5.04
C VAL A 38 -13.85 18.57 5.97
N PRO A 39 -13.67 18.53 7.31
CA PRO A 39 -14.54 19.23 8.23
C PRO A 39 -14.63 20.73 7.88
N PRO A 40 -15.84 21.34 7.89
CA PRO A 40 -16.04 22.71 7.41
C PRO A 40 -15.41 23.79 8.32
N ASP A 41 -15.00 23.41 9.52
CA ASP A 41 -14.37 24.28 10.52
C ASP A 41 -12.83 24.26 10.46
N LEU A 42 -12.24 23.49 9.54
CA LEU A 42 -10.79 23.46 9.41
C LEU A 42 -10.22 24.76 8.83
N PRO A 43 -9.04 25.21 9.31
CA PRO A 43 -8.35 26.36 8.75
C PRO A 43 -8.05 26.18 7.25
N LEU A 44 -8.21 27.23 6.45
CA LEU A 44 -7.96 27.22 4.99
C LEU A 44 -6.55 26.72 4.63
N SER A 45 -5.55 26.98 5.47
CA SER A 45 -4.18 26.46 5.27
C SER A 45 -4.13 24.93 5.25
N ILE A 46 -4.91 24.28 6.11
CA ILE A 46 -5.02 22.81 6.17
C ILE A 46 -5.80 22.30 4.95
N VAL A 47 -6.87 22.99 4.56
CA VAL A 47 -7.64 22.63 3.36
C VAL A 47 -6.77 22.71 2.09
N HIS A 48 -5.91 23.71 1.99
CA HIS A 48 -4.94 23.83 0.90
C HIS A 48 -3.88 22.71 0.93
N GLU A 49 -3.49 22.25 2.11
CA GLU A 49 -2.58 21.10 2.27
C GLU A 49 -3.23 19.81 1.72
N PHE A 50 -4.48 19.54 2.05
CA PHE A 50 -5.24 18.42 1.50
C PHE A 50 -5.35 18.49 -0.03
N ALA A 51 -5.58 19.66 -0.56
CA ALA A 51 -5.65 19.88 -2.00
C ALA A 51 -4.30 19.60 -2.69
N ARG A 52 -3.15 19.98 -2.11
CA ARG A 52 -1.83 19.63 -2.67
C ARG A 52 -1.65 18.11 -2.77
N VAL A 53 -2.02 17.37 -1.73
CA VAL A 53 -1.97 15.91 -1.72
C VAL A 53 -2.83 15.30 -2.85
N ALA A 54 -4.02 15.88 -3.10
CA ALA A 54 -4.95 15.36 -4.10
C ALA A 54 -4.58 15.67 -5.55
N PHE A 55 -3.89 16.80 -5.79
CA PHE A 55 -3.74 17.36 -7.14
C PHE A 55 -2.31 17.40 -7.67
N LEU A 56 -1.30 17.05 -6.87
CA LEU A 56 0.08 17.02 -7.32
C LEU A 56 0.59 15.59 -7.44
N LEU A 57 1.20 15.28 -8.58
CA LEU A 57 1.83 13.99 -8.86
C LEU A 57 3.33 14.16 -9.03
N TRP A 58 4.08 13.19 -8.53
CA TRP A 58 5.47 13.03 -8.96
C TRP A 58 5.48 12.20 -10.26
N VAL A 59 6.14 12.69 -11.30
CA VAL A 59 6.24 12.04 -12.62
C VAL A 59 7.68 12.12 -13.08
N GLU A 60 8.40 11.01 -13.08
CA GLU A 60 9.77 10.91 -13.62
C GLU A 60 10.71 12.02 -13.14
N GLY A 61 10.75 12.28 -11.85
CA GLY A 61 11.62 13.29 -11.24
C GLY A 61 11.02 14.69 -11.14
N LYS A 62 9.82 14.93 -11.67
CA LYS A 62 9.14 16.24 -11.63
C LYS A 62 7.84 16.14 -10.86
N VAL A 63 7.43 17.24 -10.23
CA VAL A 63 6.10 17.37 -9.64
C VAL A 63 5.21 18.10 -10.63
N LEU A 64 4.10 17.48 -11.01
CA LEU A 64 3.14 18.00 -11.98
C LEU A 64 1.75 18.10 -11.37
N PRO A 65 0.98 19.13 -11.71
CA PRO A 65 -0.47 19.14 -11.47
C PRO A 65 -1.17 18.00 -12.22
N LEU A 66 -2.23 17.48 -11.62
CA LEU A 66 -2.97 16.34 -12.17
C LEU A 66 -3.56 16.61 -13.56
N ASP A 67 -3.96 17.83 -13.85
CA ASP A 67 -4.50 18.25 -15.15
C ASP A 67 -3.45 18.32 -16.27
N GLN A 68 -2.17 18.28 -15.92
CA GLN A 68 -1.05 18.14 -16.88
C GLN A 68 -0.58 16.69 -17.04
N PHE A 69 -1.16 15.75 -16.29
CA PHE A 69 -0.83 14.34 -16.36
C PHE A 69 -1.78 13.61 -17.28
N TYR A 70 -1.24 12.83 -18.20
CA TYR A 70 -2.00 11.94 -19.04
C TYR A 70 -1.29 10.62 -19.29
N ILE A 71 -2.06 9.57 -19.51
CA ILE A 71 -1.58 8.28 -19.98
C ILE A 71 -2.00 8.16 -21.44
N ASP A 72 -1.05 7.78 -22.29
CA ASP A 72 -1.34 7.51 -23.73
C ASP A 72 -2.46 6.46 -23.83
N PRO A 73 -3.57 6.72 -24.52
CA PRO A 73 -4.67 5.75 -24.67
C PRO A 73 -4.26 4.40 -25.27
N SER A 74 -3.13 4.36 -25.97
CA SER A 74 -2.55 3.12 -26.53
C SER A 74 -1.54 2.44 -25.60
N ASP A 75 -1.35 2.95 -24.35
CA ASP A 75 -0.50 2.32 -23.35
C ASP A 75 -1.04 0.94 -22.96
N GLU A 76 -0.21 -0.10 -23.08
CA GLU A 76 -0.58 -1.48 -22.74
C GLU A 76 -0.90 -1.66 -21.25
N GLY A 77 -0.41 -0.77 -20.40
CA GLY A 77 -0.82 -0.71 -18.98
C GLY A 77 -2.30 -0.40 -18.85
N LEU A 78 -2.83 0.51 -19.70
CA LEU A 78 -4.25 0.85 -19.73
C LEU A 78 -5.08 -0.22 -20.46
N LEU A 79 -4.63 -0.65 -21.65
CA LEU A 79 -5.41 -1.55 -22.50
C LEU A 79 -5.46 -2.98 -21.98
N PHE A 80 -4.34 -3.49 -21.42
CA PHE A 80 -4.17 -4.90 -21.07
C PHE A 80 -3.78 -5.13 -19.63
N GLY A 81 -3.74 -4.06 -18.80
CA GLY A 81 -3.30 -4.15 -17.41
C GLY A 81 -1.80 -4.46 -17.26
N ARG A 82 -0.99 -4.28 -18.32
CA ARG A 82 0.44 -4.50 -18.33
C ARG A 82 1.17 -3.37 -17.61
N GLY A 83 0.99 -3.35 -16.31
CA GLY A 83 1.54 -2.35 -15.39
C GLY A 83 1.78 -2.94 -14.02
N ALA A 84 2.72 -2.35 -13.30
CA ALA A 84 3.10 -2.70 -11.93
C ALA A 84 2.90 -1.50 -11.01
N TRP A 85 2.64 -1.76 -9.73
CA TRP A 85 2.50 -0.70 -8.75
C TRP A 85 2.97 -1.12 -7.36
N GLU A 86 3.36 -0.14 -6.58
CA GLU A 86 3.65 -0.29 -5.16
C GLU A 86 2.89 0.75 -4.35
N SER A 87 2.61 0.42 -3.10
CA SER A 87 1.99 1.36 -2.18
C SER A 87 2.53 1.16 -0.78
N THR A 88 2.86 2.25 -0.12
CA THR A 88 3.28 2.25 1.28
C THR A 88 2.90 3.55 1.96
N ARG A 89 2.81 3.51 3.28
CA ARG A 89 2.66 4.71 4.12
C ARG A 89 4.01 5.41 4.30
N THR A 90 3.97 6.68 4.66
CA THR A 90 5.12 7.36 5.25
C THR A 90 5.07 7.32 6.77
N ILE A 91 6.22 7.49 7.40
CA ILE A 91 6.39 7.65 8.84
C ILE A 91 7.36 8.82 9.04
N GLY A 92 6.85 9.92 9.59
CA GLY A 92 7.60 11.17 9.67
C GLY A 92 7.99 11.73 8.29
N GLY A 93 7.14 11.52 7.28
CA GLY A 93 7.37 11.92 5.90
C GLY A 93 8.32 11.01 5.11
N VAL A 94 8.86 9.93 5.71
CA VAL A 94 9.78 8.99 5.06
C VAL A 94 9.01 7.73 4.60
N PRO A 95 9.16 7.27 3.34
CA PRO A 95 8.46 6.10 2.86
C PRO A 95 8.92 4.83 3.58
N TRP A 96 7.95 4.09 4.12
CA TRP A 96 8.23 2.93 4.94
C TRP A 96 8.62 1.71 4.11
N LEU A 97 9.70 1.02 4.48
CA LEU A 97 10.26 -0.16 3.79
C LEU A 97 10.51 0.05 2.29
N TRP A 98 10.83 1.28 1.87
CA TRP A 98 10.91 1.67 0.47
C TRP A 98 11.83 0.77 -0.39
N PRO A 99 13.02 0.37 0.05
CA PRO A 99 13.87 -0.53 -0.72
C PRO A 99 13.17 -1.85 -1.10
N LEU A 100 12.44 -2.49 -0.17
CA LEU A 100 11.70 -3.72 -0.44
C LEU A 100 10.57 -3.51 -1.47
N HIS A 101 9.95 -2.33 -1.46
CA HIS A 101 8.95 -1.96 -2.46
C HIS A 101 9.55 -1.80 -3.85
N ILE A 102 10.69 -1.12 -3.96
CA ILE A 102 11.40 -0.94 -5.23
C ILE A 102 11.88 -2.28 -5.79
N ASP A 103 12.44 -3.15 -4.96
CA ASP A 103 12.90 -4.48 -5.39
C ASP A 103 11.72 -5.32 -5.91
N ARG A 104 10.58 -5.32 -5.22
CA ARG A 104 9.38 -6.03 -5.68
C ARG A 104 8.77 -5.41 -6.94
N LEU A 105 8.79 -4.08 -7.08
CA LEU A 105 8.35 -3.39 -8.30
C LEU A 105 9.20 -3.81 -9.49
N ARG A 106 10.53 -3.82 -9.34
CA ARG A 106 11.47 -4.26 -10.38
C ARG A 106 11.24 -5.72 -10.76
N TYR A 107 11.07 -6.59 -9.76
CA TYR A 107 10.74 -8.00 -9.99
C TYR A 107 9.44 -8.15 -10.80
N THR A 108 8.39 -7.44 -10.40
CA THR A 108 7.09 -7.44 -11.11
C THR A 108 7.23 -6.91 -12.53
N ALA A 109 7.92 -5.78 -12.72
CA ALA A 109 8.14 -5.17 -14.02
C ALA A 109 8.91 -6.11 -14.96
N ASN A 110 9.97 -6.75 -14.46
CA ASN A 110 10.77 -7.71 -15.23
C ASN A 110 9.92 -8.89 -15.72
N LEU A 111 9.11 -9.50 -14.85
CA LEU A 111 8.23 -10.62 -15.25
C LEU A 111 7.13 -10.22 -16.23
N LEU A 112 6.72 -8.95 -16.23
CA LEU A 112 5.78 -8.39 -17.21
C LEU A 112 6.48 -7.88 -18.47
N SER A 113 7.80 -8.05 -18.60
CA SER A 113 8.62 -7.48 -19.67
C SER A 113 8.41 -5.97 -19.83
N ILE A 114 8.36 -5.26 -18.71
CA ILE A 114 8.30 -3.79 -18.66
C ILE A 114 9.71 -3.26 -18.43
N GLU A 115 10.23 -2.55 -19.41
CA GLU A 115 11.53 -1.92 -19.32
C GLU A 115 11.44 -0.64 -18.45
N VAL A 116 12.08 -0.66 -17.28
CA VAL A 116 12.19 0.48 -16.39
C VAL A 116 13.64 0.69 -16.02
N ALA A 117 14.24 1.74 -16.55
CA ALA A 117 15.57 2.13 -16.16
C ALA A 117 15.61 2.53 -14.67
N PRO A 118 16.63 2.09 -13.90
CA PRO A 118 16.70 2.32 -12.46
C PRO A 118 16.55 3.79 -12.04
N GLU A 119 17.10 4.69 -12.84
CA GLU A 119 17.07 6.15 -12.63
C GLU A 119 15.68 6.79 -12.76
N ARG A 120 14.73 6.08 -13.39
CA ARG A 120 13.32 6.51 -13.48
C ARG A 120 12.53 6.20 -12.21
N LEU A 121 13.04 5.33 -11.35
CA LEU A 121 12.40 4.98 -10.08
C LEU A 121 12.92 5.89 -8.97
N PRO A 122 12.03 6.53 -8.18
CA PRO A 122 12.46 7.44 -7.14
C PRO A 122 13.13 6.68 -5.99
N ASP A 123 14.23 7.21 -5.49
CA ASP A 123 14.84 6.77 -4.25
C ASP A 123 14.05 7.29 -3.03
N SER A 124 14.41 6.82 -1.84
CA SER A 124 13.73 7.22 -0.59
C SER A 124 13.82 8.73 -0.32
N LYS A 125 14.91 9.39 -0.75
CA LYS A 125 15.11 10.82 -0.57
C LYS A 125 14.15 11.61 -1.46
N GLN A 126 14.07 11.26 -2.75
CA GLN A 126 13.17 11.90 -3.70
C GLN A 126 11.70 11.75 -3.28
N VAL A 127 11.31 10.56 -2.77
CA VAL A 127 9.97 10.36 -2.21
C VAL A 127 9.73 11.23 -0.98
N THR A 128 10.70 11.31 -0.08
CA THR A 128 10.61 12.17 1.12
C THR A 128 10.49 13.65 0.75
N GLU A 129 11.25 14.11 -0.22
CA GLU A 129 11.19 15.48 -0.74
C GLU A 129 9.83 15.77 -1.37
N TYR A 130 9.30 14.85 -2.18
CA TYR A 130 7.96 14.96 -2.75
C TYR A 130 6.89 15.07 -1.65
N VAL A 131 6.87 14.15 -0.69
CA VAL A 131 5.87 14.15 0.40
C VAL A 131 5.95 15.44 1.23
N ARG A 132 7.14 15.87 1.61
CA ARG A 132 7.33 17.14 2.36
C ARG A 132 6.88 18.37 1.58
N GLY A 133 6.97 18.34 0.26
CA GLY A 133 6.43 19.39 -0.60
C GLY A 133 4.90 19.41 -0.64
N LEU A 134 4.25 18.28 -0.37
CA LEU A 134 2.78 18.19 -0.33
C LEU A 134 2.20 18.60 1.03
N THR A 135 2.74 18.04 2.12
CA THR A 135 2.12 18.07 3.44
C THR A 135 3.15 17.84 4.55
N GLY A 136 2.86 18.36 5.76
CA GLY A 136 3.58 18.00 6.99
C GLY A 136 3.11 16.69 7.64
N GLN A 137 2.06 16.05 7.10
CA GLN A 137 1.46 14.85 7.65
C GLN A 137 1.98 13.58 6.96
N ASP A 138 1.80 12.44 7.60
CA ASP A 138 2.04 11.15 6.97
C ASP A 138 0.94 10.84 5.96
N VAL A 139 1.36 10.30 4.82
CA VAL A 139 0.50 9.95 3.69
C VAL A 139 0.69 8.48 3.32
N VAL A 140 -0.23 7.96 2.51
CA VAL A 140 -0.01 6.76 1.72
C VAL A 140 0.40 7.22 0.33
N ILE A 141 1.46 6.62 -0.21
CA ILE A 141 1.94 6.85 -1.57
C ILE A 141 1.70 5.61 -2.43
N ARG A 142 1.51 5.83 -3.72
CA ARG A 142 1.43 4.78 -4.72
C ARG A 142 2.31 5.13 -5.91
N LEU A 143 3.33 4.31 -6.14
CA LEU A 143 4.19 4.36 -7.31
C LEU A 143 3.64 3.41 -8.37
N ASN A 144 3.52 3.86 -9.59
CA ASN A 144 2.98 3.11 -10.72
C ASN A 144 3.95 3.14 -11.89
N VAL A 145 3.96 2.05 -12.66
CA VAL A 145 4.75 1.90 -13.87
C VAL A 145 3.89 1.21 -14.92
N THR A 146 3.82 1.75 -16.13
CA THR A 146 3.16 1.11 -17.27
C THR A 146 4.16 0.56 -18.28
N ALA A 147 3.70 -0.34 -19.15
CA ALA A 147 4.53 -0.89 -20.21
C ALA A 147 4.75 0.08 -21.38
N GLY A 148 3.90 1.11 -21.51
CA GLY A 148 3.88 1.94 -22.71
C GLY A 148 3.25 1.23 -23.89
N ARG A 149 3.74 1.53 -25.09
CA ARG A 149 3.30 0.91 -26.35
C ARG A 149 4.52 0.52 -27.19
N PRO A 150 4.35 -0.33 -28.22
CA PRO A 150 5.47 -0.71 -29.08
C PRO A 150 6.27 0.51 -29.56
N GLY A 151 7.58 0.49 -29.30
CA GLY A 151 8.50 1.59 -29.65
C GLY A 151 8.47 2.82 -28.73
N LYS A 152 7.68 2.80 -27.64
CA LYS A 152 7.65 3.89 -26.64
C LYS A 152 7.51 3.31 -25.24
N THR A 153 8.49 3.60 -24.38
CA THR A 153 8.45 3.20 -22.98
C THR A 153 7.22 3.78 -22.24
N GLY A 154 6.73 3.05 -21.28
CA GLY A 154 5.63 3.50 -20.42
C GLY A 154 6.02 4.65 -19.48
N ILE A 155 5.10 5.05 -18.66
CA ILE A 155 5.27 6.17 -17.73
C ILE A 155 5.44 5.66 -16.29
N VAL A 156 6.27 6.40 -15.51
CA VAL A 156 6.45 6.20 -14.06
C VAL A 156 5.88 7.40 -13.33
N TRP A 157 4.91 7.17 -12.44
CA TRP A 157 4.34 8.25 -11.64
C TRP A 157 3.99 7.81 -10.23
N MET A 158 3.95 8.75 -9.32
CA MET A 158 3.55 8.53 -7.94
C MET A 158 2.46 9.52 -7.55
N SER A 159 1.44 9.00 -6.90
CA SER A 159 0.38 9.77 -6.24
C SER A 159 0.46 9.58 -4.73
N ALA A 160 -0.14 10.51 -3.99
CA ALA A 160 -0.28 10.44 -2.55
C ALA A 160 -1.74 10.66 -2.16
N TRP A 161 -2.12 10.15 -1.00
CA TRP A 161 -3.37 10.49 -0.32
C TRP A 161 -3.18 10.45 1.18
N LEU A 162 -4.03 11.17 1.90
CA LEU A 162 -3.95 11.21 3.34
C LEU A 162 -4.11 9.81 3.92
N ARG A 163 -3.33 9.52 4.95
CA ARG A 163 -3.43 8.24 5.64
C ARG A 163 -4.84 8.10 6.23
N PRO A 164 -5.59 7.03 5.91
CA PRO A 164 -6.89 6.79 6.52
C PRO A 164 -6.76 6.59 8.02
N ALA A 165 -7.85 6.81 8.75
CA ALA A 165 -7.91 6.54 10.17
C ALA A 165 -7.46 5.09 10.48
N PRO A 166 -6.74 4.87 11.59
CA PRO A 166 -6.31 3.53 11.99
C PRO A 166 -7.50 2.57 12.11
N VAL A 167 -7.36 1.38 11.53
CA VAL A 167 -8.33 0.29 11.67
C VAL A 167 -8.00 -0.48 12.93
N SER A 168 -8.93 -0.54 13.86
CA SER A 168 -8.71 -1.19 15.17
C SER A 168 -8.69 -2.71 15.09
N SER A 169 -9.50 -3.30 14.22
CA SER A 169 -9.59 -4.74 13.96
C SER A 169 -10.33 -5.02 12.66
N VAL A 170 -10.25 -6.25 12.17
CA VAL A 170 -10.98 -6.72 10.99
C VAL A 170 -11.63 -8.09 11.25
N ARG A 171 -12.77 -8.32 10.56
CA ARG A 171 -13.49 -9.59 10.51
C ARG A 171 -13.33 -10.19 9.11
N LEU A 172 -12.95 -11.45 9.05
CA LEU A 172 -12.64 -12.16 7.81
C LEU A 172 -13.72 -13.19 7.48
N ARG A 173 -14.09 -13.25 6.21
CA ARG A 173 -14.89 -14.33 5.65
C ARG A 173 -14.03 -15.22 4.77
N THR A 174 -14.01 -16.52 5.02
CA THR A 174 -13.31 -17.45 4.11
C THR A 174 -14.04 -17.53 2.77
N CYS A 175 -13.26 -17.57 1.71
CA CYS A 175 -13.77 -17.83 0.37
C CYS A 175 -12.72 -18.53 -0.48
N GLN A 176 -13.20 -19.37 -1.40
CA GLN A 176 -12.32 -20.04 -2.36
C GLN A 176 -11.66 -19.00 -3.29
N SER A 177 -10.35 -19.08 -3.46
CA SER A 177 -9.66 -18.27 -4.45
C SER A 177 -10.18 -18.64 -5.85
N PRO A 178 -10.58 -17.67 -6.67
CA PRO A 178 -10.99 -17.93 -8.04
C PRO A 178 -9.79 -18.26 -8.94
N VAL A 179 -8.58 -18.19 -8.40
CA VAL A 179 -7.35 -18.34 -9.16
C VAL A 179 -6.53 -19.47 -8.58
N GLN A 180 -6.05 -20.34 -9.45
CA GLN A 180 -5.25 -21.50 -9.06
C GLN A 180 -3.83 -21.10 -8.67
N LYS A 181 -3.31 -21.75 -7.63
CA LYS A 181 -1.92 -21.68 -7.20
C LYS A 181 -0.96 -21.98 -8.35
N GLY A 182 0.19 -21.30 -8.37
CA GLY A 182 1.21 -21.47 -9.42
C GLY A 182 1.03 -20.54 -10.62
N GLN A 183 -0.04 -19.75 -10.68
CA GLN A 183 -0.15 -18.71 -11.68
C GLN A 183 0.71 -17.51 -11.28
N ALA A 184 1.77 -17.24 -12.04
CA ALA A 184 2.80 -16.24 -11.70
C ALA A 184 2.22 -14.86 -11.32
N TYR A 185 1.14 -14.42 -11.96
CA TYR A 185 0.53 -13.12 -11.68
C TYR A 185 -0.07 -12.98 -10.26
N LEU A 186 -0.32 -14.08 -9.53
CA LEU A 186 -0.78 -14.03 -8.13
C LEU A 186 0.28 -13.46 -7.20
N THR A 187 1.54 -13.70 -7.53
CA THR A 187 2.68 -13.22 -6.76
C THR A 187 3.12 -11.81 -7.14
N LEU A 188 2.50 -11.24 -8.18
CA LEU A 188 2.85 -9.95 -8.76
C LEU A 188 1.88 -8.85 -8.32
N LYS A 189 2.42 -7.65 -8.17
CA LYS A 189 1.63 -6.45 -7.85
C LYS A 189 1.33 -5.66 -9.13
N THR A 190 0.36 -6.17 -9.89
CA THR A 190 0.00 -5.67 -11.23
C THR A 190 -1.28 -4.84 -11.23
N PHE A 191 -1.60 -4.20 -12.35
CA PHE A 191 -2.86 -3.48 -12.57
C PHE A 191 -4.07 -4.42 -12.66
N HIS A 192 -3.88 -5.72 -12.81
CA HIS A 192 -4.95 -6.74 -12.75
C HIS A 192 -5.46 -6.93 -11.31
N TYR A 193 -6.12 -5.93 -10.76
CA TYR A 193 -6.55 -5.91 -9.36
C TYR A 193 -8.07 -6.08 -9.16
N ALA A 194 -8.85 -6.09 -10.25
CA ALA A 194 -10.31 -6.10 -10.21
C ALA A 194 -10.88 -7.32 -9.45
N THR A 195 -10.29 -8.51 -9.64
CA THR A 195 -10.72 -9.73 -8.94
C THR A 195 -10.60 -9.60 -7.43
N ARG A 196 -9.50 -9.04 -6.91
CA ARG A 196 -9.29 -8.83 -5.46
C ARG A 196 -10.28 -7.83 -4.89
N LEU A 197 -10.55 -6.73 -5.62
CA LEU A 197 -11.56 -5.73 -5.24
C LEU A 197 -12.95 -6.37 -5.15
N ARG A 198 -13.35 -7.16 -6.16
CA ARG A 198 -14.64 -7.85 -6.18
C ARG A 198 -14.81 -8.80 -5.00
N ILE A 199 -13.79 -9.59 -4.68
CA ILE A 199 -13.83 -10.51 -3.54
C ILE A 199 -14.00 -9.74 -2.22
N GLY A 200 -13.25 -8.66 -2.03
CA GLY A 200 -13.40 -7.79 -0.85
C GLY A 200 -14.82 -7.20 -0.74
N GLN A 201 -15.38 -6.72 -1.84
CA GLN A 201 -16.77 -6.22 -1.90
C GLN A 201 -17.81 -7.30 -1.55
N GLN A 202 -17.64 -8.53 -2.02
CA GLN A 202 -18.53 -9.65 -1.68
C GLN A 202 -18.47 -9.99 -0.18
N ALA A 203 -17.29 -9.94 0.44
CA ALA A 203 -17.15 -10.11 1.87
C ALA A 203 -17.89 -8.99 2.64
N ALA A 204 -17.70 -7.73 2.21
CA ALA A 204 -18.39 -6.57 2.80
C ALA A 204 -19.90 -6.67 2.70
N GLN A 205 -20.46 -7.08 1.57
CA GLN A 205 -21.90 -7.34 1.39
C GLN A 205 -22.43 -8.43 2.32
N SER A 206 -21.56 -9.31 2.81
CA SER A 206 -21.88 -10.37 3.77
C SER A 206 -21.66 -9.97 5.23
N GLY A 207 -21.37 -8.70 5.50
CA GLY A 207 -21.16 -8.16 6.85
C GLY A 207 -19.76 -8.37 7.43
N PHE A 208 -18.76 -8.72 6.59
CA PHE A 208 -17.35 -8.84 6.97
C PHE A 208 -16.53 -7.69 6.40
N ASP A 209 -15.34 -7.47 6.94
CA ASP A 209 -14.52 -6.34 6.51
C ASP A 209 -13.64 -6.69 5.29
N THR A 210 -13.27 -7.98 5.15
CA THR A 210 -12.52 -8.49 3.99
C THR A 210 -12.63 -10.02 3.90
N ALA A 211 -12.18 -10.60 2.77
CA ALA A 211 -12.15 -12.05 2.59
C ALA A 211 -10.79 -12.64 2.99
N LEU A 212 -10.79 -13.86 3.50
CA LEU A 212 -9.65 -14.75 3.66
C LEU A 212 -9.71 -15.81 2.55
N LEU A 213 -8.73 -15.78 1.65
CA LEU A 213 -8.68 -16.64 0.48
C LEU A 213 -8.14 -18.02 0.85
N LEU A 214 -8.75 -19.05 0.27
CA LEU A 214 -8.32 -20.45 0.35
C LEU A 214 -7.90 -20.93 -1.05
N ASP A 215 -6.89 -21.81 -1.12
CA ASP A 215 -6.56 -22.53 -2.35
C ASP A 215 -7.59 -23.64 -2.66
N ALA A 216 -7.41 -24.36 -3.76
CA ALA A 216 -8.30 -25.43 -4.18
C ALA A 216 -8.35 -26.61 -3.17
N GLU A 217 -7.29 -26.83 -2.42
CA GLU A 217 -7.15 -27.84 -1.39
C GLU A 217 -7.71 -27.39 -0.02
N GLY A 218 -8.19 -26.14 0.07
CA GLY A 218 -8.72 -25.57 1.30
C GLY A 218 -7.64 -25.06 2.26
N ASN A 219 -6.44 -24.74 1.79
CA ASN A 219 -5.42 -24.12 2.62
C ASN A 219 -5.53 -22.57 2.57
N LEU A 220 -5.18 -21.94 3.68
CA LEU A 220 -5.13 -20.48 3.77
C LEU A 220 -4.08 -19.89 2.81
N LEU A 221 -4.45 -18.81 2.16
CA LEU A 221 -3.55 -18.00 1.32
C LEU A 221 -3.28 -16.63 1.96
N GLU A 222 -4.12 -15.67 1.69
CA GLU A 222 -4.02 -14.30 2.18
C GLU A 222 -5.43 -13.66 2.30
N ALA A 223 -5.55 -12.52 2.96
CA ALA A 223 -6.75 -11.71 2.85
C ALA A 223 -6.77 -10.94 1.52
N SER A 224 -7.91 -10.38 1.10
CA SER A 224 -8.06 -9.70 -0.20
C SER A 224 -6.97 -8.66 -0.48
N HIS A 225 -6.46 -7.98 0.56
CA HIS A 225 -5.50 -6.87 0.46
C HIS A 225 -4.38 -6.94 1.49
N ALA A 226 -4.20 -8.07 2.18
CA ALA A 226 -3.26 -8.21 3.29
C ALA A 226 -2.83 -9.67 3.46
N ASN A 227 -1.63 -9.90 3.98
CA ASN A 227 -1.21 -11.24 4.37
C ASN A 227 -1.76 -11.58 5.77
N ILE A 228 -2.00 -12.86 6.01
CA ILE A 228 -2.56 -13.39 7.28
C ILE A 228 -1.47 -14.05 8.12
N PHE A 229 -1.54 -13.86 9.42
CA PHE A 229 -0.76 -14.54 10.43
C PHE A 229 -1.70 -15.09 11.48
N VAL A 230 -1.49 -16.33 11.90
CA VAL A 230 -2.31 -17.00 12.91
C VAL A 230 -1.45 -17.60 13.99
N ARG A 231 -1.92 -17.54 15.23
CA ARG A 231 -1.31 -18.23 16.36
C ARG A 231 -2.01 -19.55 16.55
N LEU A 232 -1.28 -20.62 16.33
CA LEU A 232 -1.68 -22.01 16.59
C LEU A 232 -1.12 -22.47 17.95
N PRO A 233 -1.53 -23.61 18.51
CA PRO A 233 -1.00 -24.11 19.78
C PRO A 233 0.54 -24.25 19.82
N ASP A 234 1.15 -24.48 18.67
CA ASP A 234 2.60 -24.65 18.51
C ASP A 234 3.35 -23.38 18.09
N GLY A 235 2.67 -22.22 18.03
CA GLY A 235 3.25 -20.90 17.78
C GLY A 235 2.66 -20.13 16.60
N TRP A 236 3.32 -19.03 16.24
CA TRP A 236 2.91 -18.18 15.12
C TRP A 236 3.25 -18.81 13.77
N ALA A 237 2.28 -18.76 12.85
CA ALA A 237 2.41 -19.24 11.49
C ALA A 237 1.82 -18.26 10.47
N THR A 238 2.33 -18.31 9.26
CA THR A 238 1.78 -17.63 8.08
C THR A 238 1.81 -18.60 6.89
N PRO A 239 0.88 -18.50 5.94
CA PRO A 239 0.90 -19.35 4.76
C PRO A 239 2.23 -19.27 4.01
N LYS A 240 2.69 -20.41 3.50
CA LYS A 240 3.93 -20.51 2.72
C LYS A 240 3.79 -19.78 1.37
N ALA A 241 4.76 -18.93 1.04
CA ALA A 241 4.75 -18.16 -0.20
C ALA A 241 5.24 -18.99 -1.40
N ASP A 242 4.40 -19.94 -1.83
CA ASP A 242 4.71 -20.91 -2.88
C ASP A 242 3.91 -20.70 -4.18
N GLY A 243 3.58 -19.44 -4.48
CA GLY A 243 2.92 -19.06 -5.74
C GLY A 243 1.40 -18.87 -5.64
N GLY A 244 0.81 -18.90 -4.44
CA GLY A 244 -0.64 -18.77 -4.25
C GLY A 244 -1.11 -17.34 -3.96
N PHE A 245 -0.22 -16.44 -3.60
CA PHE A 245 -0.56 -15.07 -3.18
C PHE A 245 0.63 -14.12 -3.26
N LEU A 246 0.37 -12.81 -3.02
CA LEU A 246 1.41 -11.79 -3.03
C LEU A 246 2.27 -11.84 -1.74
N PRO A 247 3.60 -12.12 -1.84
CA PRO A 247 4.48 -12.00 -0.68
C PRO A 247 4.66 -10.52 -0.31
N GLY A 248 3.99 -10.09 0.78
CA GLY A 248 3.98 -8.70 1.23
C GLY A 248 5.33 -8.26 1.78
N THR A 249 5.69 -6.98 1.58
CA THR A 249 6.91 -6.37 2.14
C THR A 249 6.92 -6.38 3.67
N VAL A 250 5.78 -6.11 4.30
CA VAL A 250 5.65 -6.20 5.77
C VAL A 250 5.70 -7.65 6.24
N ARG A 251 5.10 -8.59 5.48
CA ARG A 251 5.23 -10.02 5.77
C ARG A 251 6.69 -10.45 5.73
N GLN A 252 7.42 -10.08 4.70
CA GLN A 252 8.86 -10.36 4.59
C GLN A 252 9.62 -9.78 5.79
N TYR A 253 9.38 -8.53 6.12
CA TYR A 253 10.03 -7.87 7.25
C TYR A 253 9.75 -8.57 8.59
N LEU A 254 8.51 -9.02 8.82
CA LEU A 254 8.14 -9.79 10.01
C LEU A 254 8.86 -11.14 10.08
N LEU A 255 8.93 -11.88 8.98
CA LEU A 255 9.64 -13.17 8.93
C LEU A 255 11.15 -13.05 9.23
N GLU A 256 11.76 -11.94 8.79
CA GLU A 256 13.19 -11.70 8.95
C GLU A 256 13.56 -11.05 10.29
N ARG A 257 12.66 -10.26 10.88
CA ARG A 257 13.01 -9.33 11.97
C ARG A 257 12.12 -9.39 13.21
N SER A 258 11.00 -10.12 13.15
CA SER A 258 10.08 -10.22 14.29
C SER A 258 10.79 -10.69 15.56
N PRO A 259 10.49 -10.09 16.73
CA PRO A 259 10.98 -10.59 18.02
C PRO A 259 10.35 -11.94 18.41
N LEU A 260 9.23 -12.32 17.76
CA LEU A 260 8.58 -13.61 17.93
C LEU A 260 8.92 -14.52 16.75
N PRO A 261 9.19 -15.81 16.99
CA PRO A 261 9.40 -16.77 15.92
C PRO A 261 8.09 -16.98 15.13
N ILE A 262 8.16 -16.81 13.81
CA ILE A 262 7.03 -17.02 12.89
C ILE A 262 7.46 -18.04 11.84
N ARG A 263 6.65 -19.09 11.66
CA ARG A 263 6.94 -20.14 10.68
C ARG A 263 6.11 -19.97 9.42
N GLU A 264 6.72 -20.24 8.28
CA GLU A 264 6.00 -20.42 7.03
C GLU A 264 5.56 -21.87 6.89
N GLN A 265 4.26 -22.11 6.79
CA GLN A 265 3.73 -23.47 6.62
C GLN A 265 2.41 -23.47 5.84
N THR A 266 2.03 -24.61 5.31
CA THR A 266 0.66 -24.84 4.82
C THR A 266 -0.28 -24.86 6.01
N ILE A 267 -1.38 -24.10 5.94
CA ILE A 267 -2.38 -23.97 7.01
C ILE A 267 -3.73 -24.39 6.44
N PRO A 268 -4.15 -25.66 6.61
CA PRO A 268 -5.47 -26.12 6.22
C PRO A 268 -6.58 -25.37 6.95
N GLN A 269 -7.70 -25.12 6.28
CA GLN A 269 -8.87 -24.47 6.87
C GLN A 269 -9.36 -25.17 8.15
N ALA A 270 -9.18 -26.48 8.24
CA ALA A 270 -9.55 -27.24 9.44
C ALA A 270 -8.85 -26.74 10.72
N LEU A 271 -7.62 -26.19 10.59
CA LEU A 271 -6.89 -25.63 11.73
C LEU A 271 -7.42 -24.28 12.20
N LEU A 272 -8.37 -23.68 11.49
CA LEU A 272 -8.97 -22.41 11.95
C LEU A 272 -9.60 -22.55 13.33
N SER A 273 -10.21 -23.69 13.65
CA SER A 273 -10.78 -23.96 15.00
C SER A 273 -9.74 -23.95 16.13
N GLU A 274 -8.46 -24.11 15.83
CA GLU A 274 -7.36 -24.10 16.78
C GLU A 274 -6.66 -22.74 16.88
N VAL A 275 -7.05 -21.77 16.03
CA VAL A 275 -6.47 -20.44 16.04
C VAL A 275 -6.82 -19.72 17.34
N GLN A 276 -5.80 -19.30 18.07
CA GLN A 276 -5.91 -18.61 19.35
C GLN A 276 -5.92 -17.08 19.18
N GLU A 277 -5.23 -16.58 18.15
CA GLU A 277 -5.02 -15.16 17.85
C GLU A 277 -4.67 -15.02 16.38
N ALA A 278 -5.05 -13.93 15.73
CA ALA A 278 -4.68 -13.67 14.35
C ALA A 278 -4.54 -12.18 14.06
N PHE A 279 -3.72 -11.85 13.07
CA PHE A 279 -3.66 -10.50 12.49
C PHE A 279 -3.44 -10.56 10.98
N VAL A 280 -3.82 -9.48 10.31
CA VAL A 280 -3.47 -9.24 8.91
C VAL A 280 -2.49 -8.07 8.81
N THR A 281 -1.74 -8.02 7.71
CA THR A 281 -0.75 -6.95 7.53
C THR A 281 -0.58 -6.53 6.09
N ASN A 282 -0.43 -5.23 5.88
CA ASN A 282 0.05 -4.64 4.64
C ASN A 282 0.81 -3.34 4.93
N SER A 283 1.45 -2.77 3.91
CA SER A 283 2.30 -1.59 4.03
C SER A 283 1.56 -0.29 4.34
N ASN A 284 0.24 -0.22 4.13
CA ASN A 284 -0.53 1.01 4.38
C ASN A 284 -1.00 1.10 5.84
N VAL A 285 -1.38 -0.04 6.43
CA VAL A 285 -1.97 -0.07 7.79
C VAL A 285 -1.06 -0.73 8.85
N GLY A 286 -0.02 -1.45 8.43
CA GLY A 286 0.82 -2.21 9.35
C GLY A 286 0.15 -3.51 9.81
N ILE A 287 0.11 -3.77 11.10
CA ILE A 287 -0.56 -4.93 11.71
C ILE A 287 -1.96 -4.51 12.15
N VAL A 288 -2.97 -5.30 11.74
CA VAL A 288 -4.36 -5.12 12.16
C VAL A 288 -4.87 -6.43 12.76
N PRO A 289 -5.33 -6.45 14.01
CA PRO A 289 -5.88 -7.62 14.67
C PRO A 289 -7.10 -8.18 13.91
N VAL A 290 -7.24 -9.50 13.88
CA VAL A 290 -8.43 -10.19 13.39
C VAL A 290 -9.29 -10.60 14.59
N THR A 291 -10.53 -10.12 14.64
CA THR A 291 -11.44 -10.43 15.74
C THR A 291 -12.48 -11.48 15.39
N GLN A 292 -12.57 -11.86 14.11
CA GLN A 292 -13.50 -12.89 13.66
C GLN A 292 -13.02 -13.52 12.35
N ILE A 293 -13.13 -14.83 12.25
CA ILE A 293 -13.02 -15.59 10.99
C ILE A 293 -14.28 -16.42 10.86
N ASP A 294 -15.11 -16.14 9.85
CA ASP A 294 -16.44 -16.74 9.67
C ASP A 294 -17.30 -16.62 10.95
N LYS A 295 -17.60 -17.76 11.62
CA LYS A 295 -18.37 -17.81 12.87
C LYS A 295 -17.51 -17.78 14.13
N GLN A 296 -16.19 -17.93 13.99
CA GLN A 296 -15.28 -17.99 15.12
C GLN A 296 -14.83 -16.58 15.52
N THR A 297 -15.07 -16.19 16.75
CA THR A 297 -14.53 -14.97 17.34
C THR A 297 -13.13 -15.22 17.89
N LEU A 298 -12.25 -14.24 17.74
CA LEU A 298 -10.87 -14.28 18.21
C LEU A 298 -10.59 -13.10 19.13
N PRO A 299 -9.78 -13.29 20.18
CA PRO A 299 -9.33 -12.18 21.03
C PRO A 299 -8.27 -11.34 20.30
N ILE A 300 -8.15 -10.08 20.68
CA ILE A 300 -6.98 -9.26 20.39
C ILE A 300 -5.94 -9.58 21.47
N GLY A 301 -5.00 -10.45 21.16
CA GLY A 301 -4.03 -10.92 22.13
C GLY A 301 -2.85 -9.96 22.32
N SER A 302 -2.06 -10.26 23.35
CA SER A 302 -0.89 -9.44 23.71
C SER A 302 0.22 -9.48 22.66
N ASP A 303 0.37 -10.61 21.95
CA ASP A 303 1.42 -10.78 20.95
C ASP A 303 1.16 -9.85 19.75
N THR A 304 -0.08 -9.81 19.23
CA THR A 304 -0.46 -8.88 18.15
C THR A 304 -0.25 -7.42 18.56
N GLN A 305 -0.64 -7.06 19.78
CA GLN A 305 -0.46 -5.69 20.29
C GLN A 305 1.04 -5.33 20.45
N ASN A 306 1.86 -6.27 20.93
CA ASN A 306 3.29 -6.09 21.09
C ASN A 306 4.00 -5.99 19.73
N LEU A 307 3.64 -6.86 18.77
CA LEU A 307 4.16 -6.81 17.41
C LEU A 307 3.77 -5.51 16.70
N SER A 308 2.53 -5.04 16.87
CA SER A 308 2.08 -3.77 16.29
C SER A 308 2.91 -2.59 16.82
N ARG A 309 3.12 -2.51 18.14
CA ARG A 309 3.97 -1.49 18.74
C ARG A 309 5.44 -1.59 18.33
N TRP A 310 5.95 -2.79 18.21
CA TRP A 310 7.33 -3.04 17.74
C TRP A 310 7.51 -2.64 16.27
N LEU A 311 6.51 -2.91 15.44
CA LEU A 311 6.55 -2.60 14.01
C LEU A 311 6.41 -1.09 13.73
N GLU A 312 5.74 -0.36 14.59
CA GLU A 312 5.59 1.09 14.48
C GLU A 312 6.72 1.79 15.24
N PRO A 313 7.69 2.41 14.55
CA PRO A 313 8.72 3.17 15.24
C PRO A 313 8.08 4.32 16.02
N PRO A 314 8.63 4.69 17.17
CA PRO A 314 8.16 5.86 17.91
C PRO A 314 8.22 7.10 17.01
N SER A 315 7.21 7.94 17.09
CA SER A 315 6.95 9.14 16.28
C SER A 315 8.01 10.25 16.34
N ALA A 316 9.09 10.05 17.07
CA ALA A 316 10.23 10.96 17.18
C ALA A 316 11.54 10.18 17.00
N GLY A 317 12.18 10.27 15.84
CA GLY A 317 13.56 9.81 15.62
C GLY A 317 13.76 8.61 14.67
N GLY A 318 12.74 8.14 13.98
CA GLY A 318 12.76 6.90 13.19
C GLY A 318 13.68 6.85 11.97
N THR A 319 14.45 7.88 11.66
CA THR A 319 15.33 7.94 10.47
C THR A 319 16.50 6.95 10.54
N GLN A 320 16.90 6.53 11.73
CA GLN A 320 18.10 5.70 11.92
C GLN A 320 17.86 4.19 11.69
N TYR A 321 16.62 3.70 11.85
CA TYR A 321 16.30 2.27 11.68
C TYR A 321 16.19 1.81 10.22
N PHE A 322 15.92 2.72 9.29
CA PHE A 322 15.66 2.38 7.88
C PHE A 322 16.89 2.49 6.95
N LEU A 323 17.94 3.19 7.39
CA LEU A 323 19.17 3.35 6.59
C LEU A 323 20.09 2.12 6.61
N ASN A 324 19.89 1.17 7.52
CA ASN A 324 20.72 -0.03 7.65
C ASN A 324 20.17 -1.27 6.90
N LEU A 325 19.10 -1.15 6.14
CA LEU A 325 18.61 -2.21 5.24
C LEU A 325 19.43 -2.23 3.95
N ARG A 326 20.75 -2.34 4.03
CA ARG A 326 21.55 -2.75 2.88
C ARG A 326 21.31 -4.24 2.68
N ALA A 327 20.82 -4.57 1.48
CA ALA A 327 20.73 -5.93 1.00
C ALA A 327 22.05 -6.67 1.25
N THR A 328 22.03 -7.71 2.06
CA THR A 328 23.04 -8.76 1.97
C THR A 328 22.77 -9.47 0.64
N PRO A 329 23.75 -9.54 -0.27
CA PRO A 329 23.57 -10.28 -1.50
C PRO A 329 23.42 -11.77 -1.16
N ARG A 330 22.38 -12.40 -1.69
CA ARG A 330 22.29 -13.85 -1.89
C ARG A 330 22.48 -14.15 -3.35
#